data_70a8e527322a5cddefb258de62d02c5c
#
_entry.id   70a8e527322a5cddefb258de62d02c5c
#
_cell.length_a   1.000
_cell.length_b   1.000
_cell.length_c   1.000
_cell.angle_alpha   90.00
_cell.angle_beta   90.00
_cell.angle_gamma   90.00
#
_symmetry.space_group_name_H-M   'P 1'
#
loop_
_entity.id
_entity.type
_entity.pdbx_description
1 polymer ?
#
loop_
_entity_poly.entity_id
_entity_poly.type
_entity_poly.pdbx_seq_one_letter_code
_entity_poly.pdbx_strand_id
1 'polypeptide(L)'
;VPVKYREQYYPNSGTLAPDEMRIIALGTGRPFLRRAQVNAGWLIELGNGDKFMFDFGFGTQVNFAALEIPYNAMTACFATHLHTDHVGDFMQVRQASWAGGRMHTLQVYGPSGPVPQYGMKQFVEHQRASFQWDEDTRQGILPAIGAEVDVHEFDFSKVHVIYEKNGVKITGFPAVHIYDGPVSLRLEWNGLCFVYSGDTTPSHFMVENAQNADVLVHETFDTVQ
;
A
#
# COMPACT_ATOMS: atom_id res chain seq x y z
N VAL A 1 14.65 -6.18 30.14
CA VAL A 1 14.92 -7.51 29.57
C VAL A 1 15.26 -7.26 28.11
N PRO A 2 16.42 -7.75 27.59
CA PRO A 2 16.73 -7.57 26.18
C PRO A 2 15.61 -8.17 25.34
N VAL A 3 15.05 -7.40 24.43
CA VAL A 3 14.09 -7.92 23.45
C VAL A 3 14.84 -8.92 22.58
N LYS A 4 14.46 -10.18 22.68
CA LYS A 4 15.04 -11.23 21.84
C LYS A 4 14.35 -11.11 20.49
N TYR A 5 15.02 -10.47 19.54
CA TYR A 5 14.54 -10.45 18.14
C TYR A 5 14.46 -11.90 17.65
N ARG A 6 13.33 -12.26 17.02
CA ARG A 6 13.21 -13.54 16.34
C ARG A 6 14.13 -13.52 15.13
N GLU A 7 15.00 -14.50 15.02
CA GLU A 7 15.87 -14.68 13.86
C GLU A 7 15.09 -15.09 12.60
N GLN A 8 13.88 -15.62 12.79
CA GLN A 8 12.98 -16.02 11.71
C GLN A 8 11.54 -15.65 12.05
N TYR A 9 10.82 -15.08 11.08
CA TYR A 9 9.40 -14.82 11.14
C TYR A 9 8.66 -15.95 10.41
N TYR A 10 7.74 -16.57 11.10
CA TYR A 10 6.80 -17.52 10.48
C TYR A 10 5.41 -16.86 10.46
N PRO A 11 4.66 -16.97 9.32
CA PRO A 11 3.30 -16.48 9.23
C PRO A 11 2.45 -16.91 10.44
N ASN A 12 1.63 -16.01 10.95
CA ASN A 12 0.76 -16.20 12.11
C ASN A 12 1.44 -16.62 13.42
N SER A 13 2.77 -16.57 13.50
CA SER A 13 3.52 -17.04 14.68
C SER A 13 3.79 -15.98 15.73
N GLY A 14 3.37 -14.73 15.52
CA GLY A 14 3.59 -13.64 16.47
C GLY A 14 2.38 -12.74 16.60
N THR A 15 1.83 -12.63 17.81
CA THR A 15 0.86 -11.60 18.13
C THR A 15 1.58 -10.28 18.31
N LEU A 16 1.09 -9.21 17.68
CA LEU A 16 1.56 -7.84 17.95
C LEU A 16 1.14 -7.43 19.36
N ALA A 17 2.04 -6.79 20.09
CA ALA A 17 1.65 -6.08 21.31
C ALA A 17 0.71 -4.90 20.95
N PRO A 18 -0.15 -4.43 21.89
CA PRO A 18 -1.09 -3.35 21.61
C PRO A 18 -0.45 -2.02 21.18
N ASP A 19 0.83 -1.83 21.44
CA ASP A 19 1.63 -0.65 21.13
C ASP A 19 2.70 -0.89 20.05
N GLU A 20 2.68 -2.06 19.40
CA GLU A 20 3.67 -2.46 18.41
C GLU A 20 3.18 -2.15 16.97
N MET A 21 4.11 -1.65 16.14
CA MET A 21 3.96 -1.54 14.68
C MET A 21 4.92 -2.52 14.01
N ARG A 22 4.40 -3.33 13.09
CA ARG A 22 5.20 -4.24 12.26
C ARG A 22 5.17 -3.79 10.81
N ILE A 23 6.34 -3.65 10.22
CA ILE A 23 6.51 -3.27 8.80
C ILE A 23 7.10 -4.47 8.07
N ILE A 24 6.41 -4.94 7.04
CA ILE A 24 6.77 -6.13 6.26
C ILE A 24 6.96 -5.71 4.81
N ALA A 25 8.15 -5.97 4.26
CA ALA A 25 8.40 -5.82 2.84
C ALA A 25 7.72 -6.97 2.07
N LEU A 26 6.68 -6.66 1.31
CA LEU A 26 6.06 -7.61 0.38
C LEU A 26 6.84 -7.68 -0.93
N GLY A 27 7.51 -6.58 -1.30
CA GLY A 27 8.38 -6.48 -2.43
C GLY A 27 9.14 -5.16 -2.42
N THR A 28 10.33 -5.16 -2.99
CA THR A 28 11.27 -4.02 -2.99
C THR A 28 11.91 -3.82 -4.36
N GLY A 29 11.34 -4.43 -5.41
CA GLY A 29 11.86 -4.39 -6.76
C GLY A 29 11.36 -3.19 -7.55
N ARG A 30 12.01 -2.97 -8.68
CA ARG A 30 11.74 -1.96 -9.70
C ARG A 30 10.95 -2.58 -10.88
N PRO A 31 10.59 -1.84 -11.95
CA PRO A 31 9.73 -2.34 -13.05
C PRO A 31 10.20 -3.64 -13.69
N PHE A 32 11.48 -3.94 -13.67
CA PHE A 32 12.02 -5.18 -14.23
C PHE A 32 11.85 -6.33 -13.23
N LEU A 33 10.95 -7.24 -13.54
CA LEU A 33 10.69 -8.40 -12.71
C LEU A 33 11.94 -9.26 -12.51
N ARG A 34 12.21 -9.62 -11.26
CA ARG A 34 13.24 -10.56 -10.86
C ARG A 34 12.63 -11.67 -10.01
N ARG A 35 13.05 -12.90 -10.23
CA ARG A 35 12.52 -14.04 -9.47
C ARG A 35 12.71 -13.91 -7.95
N ALA A 36 13.79 -13.29 -7.52
CA ALA A 36 14.14 -13.13 -6.11
C ALA A 36 13.65 -11.80 -5.50
N GLN A 37 13.05 -10.92 -6.29
CA GLN A 37 12.66 -9.58 -5.85
C GLN A 37 11.49 -9.11 -6.69
N VAL A 38 10.29 -9.20 -6.13
CA VAL A 38 9.06 -8.67 -6.74
C VAL A 38 8.96 -7.17 -6.57
N ASN A 39 8.06 -6.53 -7.29
CA ASN A 39 7.90 -5.09 -7.31
C ASN A 39 7.52 -4.49 -5.94
N ALA A 40 7.42 -3.17 -5.86
CA ALA A 40 7.27 -2.45 -4.60
C ALA A 40 5.94 -2.74 -3.89
N GLY A 41 6.00 -2.94 -2.59
CA GLY A 41 4.83 -3.06 -1.73
C GLY A 41 5.19 -3.36 -0.28
N TRP A 42 4.47 -2.73 0.64
CA TRP A 42 4.73 -2.81 2.08
C TRP A 42 3.43 -3.06 2.83
N LEU A 43 3.46 -3.96 3.80
CA LEU A 43 2.37 -4.17 4.74
C LEU A 43 2.75 -3.59 6.09
N ILE A 44 1.87 -2.76 6.65
CA ILE A 44 2.01 -2.18 7.97
C ILE A 44 0.88 -2.75 8.84
N GLU A 45 1.25 -3.49 9.87
CA GLU A 45 0.34 -4.03 10.86
C GLU A 45 0.48 -3.26 12.18
N LEU A 46 -0.64 -2.86 12.76
CA LEU A 46 -0.69 -2.13 14.03
C LEU A 46 -1.29 -3.00 15.14
N GLY A 47 -0.82 -2.82 16.35
CA GLY A 47 -1.30 -3.55 17.53
C GLY A 47 -2.78 -3.32 17.88
N ASN A 48 -3.43 -2.29 17.31
CA ASN A 48 -4.87 -2.08 17.38
C ASN A 48 -5.68 -2.96 16.42
N GLY A 49 -5.02 -3.74 15.55
CA GLY A 49 -5.62 -4.62 14.54
C GLY A 49 -5.67 -4.05 13.13
N ASP A 50 -5.48 -2.74 12.95
CA ASP A 50 -5.45 -2.12 11.62
C ASP A 50 -4.27 -2.63 10.78
N LYS A 51 -4.51 -2.81 9.48
CA LYS A 51 -3.51 -3.25 8.49
C LYS A 51 -3.61 -2.38 7.25
N PHE A 52 -2.48 -1.82 6.86
CA PHE A 52 -2.37 -0.94 5.70
C PHE A 52 -1.39 -1.50 4.68
N MET A 53 -1.75 -1.46 3.41
CA MET A 53 -0.84 -1.81 2.32
C MET A 53 -0.41 -0.54 1.60
N PHE A 54 0.90 -0.28 1.53
CA PHE A 54 1.50 0.82 0.77
C PHE A 54 2.15 0.26 -0.48
N ASP A 55 1.62 0.61 -1.61
CA ASP A 55 1.85 0.04 -2.93
C ASP A 55 1.55 -1.48 -3.02
N PHE A 56 1.27 -1.91 -4.21
CA PHE A 56 0.89 -3.28 -4.53
C PHE A 56 1.37 -3.65 -5.95
N GLY A 57 2.69 -3.54 -6.15
CA GLY A 57 3.34 -3.92 -7.39
C GLY A 57 3.28 -5.42 -7.66
N PHE A 58 3.65 -5.84 -8.86
CA PHE A 58 3.59 -7.24 -9.27
C PHE A 58 4.33 -8.18 -8.32
N GLY A 59 3.65 -9.24 -7.90
CA GLY A 59 4.13 -10.30 -7.03
C GLY A 59 3.96 -10.03 -5.54
N THR A 60 3.57 -8.82 -5.14
CA THR A 60 3.32 -8.49 -3.72
C THR A 60 2.20 -9.32 -3.14
N GLN A 61 1.17 -9.66 -3.93
CA GLN A 61 0.04 -10.47 -3.48
C GLN A 61 0.41 -11.94 -3.27
N VAL A 62 1.41 -12.46 -3.97
CA VAL A 62 1.95 -13.80 -3.68
C VAL A 62 2.61 -13.80 -2.30
N ASN A 63 3.40 -12.79 -1.99
CA ASN A 63 4.06 -12.65 -0.68
C ASN A 63 3.07 -12.34 0.44
N PHE A 64 2.02 -11.53 0.17
CA PHE A 64 0.94 -11.30 1.13
C PHE A 64 0.20 -12.59 1.46
N ALA A 65 -0.14 -13.41 0.45
CA ALA A 65 -0.79 -14.70 0.66
C ALA A 65 0.05 -15.66 1.51
N ALA A 66 1.39 -15.62 1.36
CA ALA A 66 2.30 -16.42 2.16
C ALA A 66 2.33 -16.03 3.65
N LEU A 67 1.84 -14.84 4.02
CA LEU A 67 1.69 -14.42 5.40
C LEU A 67 0.47 -15.05 6.08
N GLU A 68 -0.44 -15.68 5.31
CA GLU A 68 -1.68 -16.30 5.79
C GLU A 68 -2.60 -15.33 6.57
N ILE A 69 -2.48 -14.04 6.30
CA ILE A 69 -3.34 -13.02 6.88
C ILE A 69 -4.69 -13.06 6.14
N PRO A 70 -5.83 -13.16 6.85
CA PRO A 70 -7.13 -13.13 6.21
C PRO A 70 -7.34 -11.83 5.42
N TYR A 71 -7.79 -11.91 4.18
CA TYR A 71 -8.08 -10.73 3.36
C TYR A 71 -9.06 -9.75 4.01
N ASN A 72 -9.97 -10.29 4.84
CA ASN A 72 -10.93 -9.47 5.59
C ASN A 72 -10.30 -8.59 6.67
N ALA A 73 -9.03 -8.82 7.02
CA ALA A 73 -8.30 -8.04 8.01
C ALA A 73 -7.65 -6.77 7.45
N MET A 74 -7.65 -6.58 6.12
CA MET A 74 -7.05 -5.39 5.48
C MET A 74 -7.93 -4.16 5.72
N THR A 75 -7.37 -3.12 6.34
CA THR A 75 -8.08 -1.86 6.62
C THR A 75 -8.16 -0.98 5.37
N ALA A 76 -7.03 -0.72 4.70
CA ALA A 76 -6.98 0.08 3.49
C ALA A 76 -5.68 -0.12 2.70
N CYS A 77 -5.73 0.19 1.40
CA CYS A 77 -4.58 0.19 0.50
C CYS A 77 -4.28 1.61 0.02
N PHE A 78 -3.00 1.94 -0.13
CA PHE A 78 -2.52 3.26 -0.54
C PHE A 78 -1.54 3.10 -1.70
N ALA A 79 -1.77 3.81 -2.79
CA ALA A 79 -0.82 3.91 -3.89
C ALA A 79 -0.05 5.21 -3.81
N THR A 80 1.28 5.14 -3.96
CA THR A 80 2.12 6.33 -4.08
C THR A 80 2.00 6.97 -5.45
N HIS A 81 1.91 6.16 -6.50
CA HIS A 81 1.71 6.57 -7.89
C HIS A 81 1.28 5.37 -8.76
N LEU A 82 1.05 5.59 -10.04
CA LEU A 82 0.40 4.60 -10.91
C LEU A 82 1.36 3.88 -11.87
N HIS A 83 2.67 3.85 -11.61
CA HIS A 83 3.57 2.96 -12.34
C HIS A 83 3.24 1.48 -12.04
N THR A 84 3.45 0.63 -13.03
CA THR A 84 3.06 -0.79 -12.94
C THR A 84 3.74 -1.55 -11.81
N ASP A 85 4.95 -1.17 -11.44
CA ASP A 85 5.69 -1.76 -10.34
C ASP A 85 5.20 -1.31 -8.95
N HIS A 86 4.25 -0.38 -8.89
CA HIS A 86 3.59 0.07 -7.65
C HIS A 86 2.11 -0.35 -7.58
N VAL A 87 1.44 -0.57 -8.73
CA VAL A 87 0.01 -0.89 -8.77
C VAL A 87 -0.34 -2.15 -9.57
N GLY A 88 0.65 -2.89 -10.04
CA GLY A 88 0.45 -4.01 -10.97
C GLY A 88 -0.40 -5.16 -10.43
N ASP A 89 -0.42 -5.40 -9.13
CA ASP A 89 -1.26 -6.42 -8.50
C ASP A 89 -2.63 -5.89 -8.04
N PHE A 90 -3.06 -4.69 -8.45
CA PHE A 90 -4.33 -4.12 -8.02
C PHE A 90 -5.51 -5.08 -8.21
N MET A 91 -5.56 -5.79 -9.33
CA MET A 91 -6.64 -6.74 -9.56
C MET A 91 -6.59 -7.93 -8.63
N GLN A 92 -5.41 -8.37 -8.22
CA GLN A 92 -5.27 -9.41 -7.20
C GLN A 92 -5.70 -8.88 -5.83
N VAL A 93 -5.32 -7.65 -5.46
CA VAL A 93 -5.80 -6.98 -4.24
C VAL A 93 -7.33 -6.92 -4.22
N ARG A 94 -7.97 -6.63 -5.34
CA ARG A 94 -9.41 -6.50 -5.45
C ARG A 94 -10.12 -7.85 -5.59
N GLN A 95 -9.82 -8.61 -6.65
CA GLN A 95 -10.57 -9.83 -7.01
C GLN A 95 -10.20 -11.04 -6.15
N ALA A 96 -8.90 -11.26 -5.91
CA ALA A 96 -8.48 -12.38 -5.08
C ALA A 96 -8.92 -12.18 -3.62
N SER A 97 -8.88 -10.96 -3.10
CA SER A 97 -9.36 -10.69 -1.74
C SER A 97 -10.88 -10.91 -1.62
N TRP A 98 -11.67 -10.53 -2.63
CA TRP A 98 -13.10 -10.82 -2.68
C TRP A 98 -13.37 -12.33 -2.70
N ALA A 99 -12.72 -13.05 -3.63
CA ALA A 99 -12.82 -14.51 -3.71
C ALA A 99 -12.30 -15.22 -2.44
N GLY A 100 -11.30 -14.63 -1.79
CA GLY A 100 -10.68 -15.12 -0.56
C GLY A 100 -11.39 -14.71 0.74
N GLY A 101 -12.59 -14.12 0.66
CA GLY A 101 -13.47 -13.90 1.82
C GLY A 101 -13.45 -12.48 2.39
N ARG A 102 -13.07 -11.46 1.62
CA ARG A 102 -13.28 -10.08 2.04
C ARG A 102 -14.77 -9.74 2.03
N MET A 103 -15.29 -9.32 3.19
CA MET A 103 -16.71 -9.08 3.45
C MET A 103 -17.00 -7.58 3.69
N HIS A 104 -16.15 -6.69 3.15
CA HIS A 104 -16.34 -5.24 3.21
C HIS A 104 -15.84 -4.58 1.91
N THR A 105 -16.28 -3.35 1.67
CA THR A 105 -15.80 -2.51 0.56
C THR A 105 -14.30 -2.28 0.68
N LEU A 106 -13.55 -2.51 -0.39
CA LEU A 106 -12.12 -2.24 -0.43
C LEU A 106 -11.87 -0.73 -0.38
N GLN A 107 -11.14 -0.27 0.62
CA GLN A 107 -10.75 1.13 0.75
C GLN A 107 -9.42 1.35 0.03
N VAL A 108 -9.40 2.23 -0.96
CA VAL A 108 -8.21 2.51 -1.79
C VAL A 108 -7.95 4.00 -1.83
N TYR A 109 -6.75 4.39 -1.46
CA TYR A 109 -6.27 5.77 -1.45
C TYR A 109 -5.19 5.94 -2.52
N GLY A 110 -5.22 7.05 -3.26
CA GLY A 110 -4.20 7.34 -4.25
C GLY A 110 -4.27 8.78 -4.77
N PRO A 111 -3.20 9.24 -5.44
CA PRO A 111 -3.12 10.63 -5.92
C PRO A 111 -4.08 10.90 -7.08
N SER A 112 -4.49 12.16 -7.20
CA SER A 112 -5.34 12.66 -8.28
C SER A 112 -4.64 12.71 -9.66
N GLY A 113 -3.31 12.73 -9.66
CA GLY A 113 -2.55 13.05 -10.86
C GLY A 113 -2.73 14.52 -11.34
N PRO A 114 -1.92 14.97 -12.30
CA PRO A 114 -2.02 16.34 -12.85
C PRO A 114 -3.23 16.55 -13.76
N VAL A 115 -3.81 15.48 -14.25
CA VAL A 115 -5.07 15.46 -15.02
C VAL A 115 -5.92 14.27 -14.57
N PRO A 116 -7.26 14.35 -14.67
CA PRO A 116 -8.15 13.28 -14.17
C PRO A 116 -7.83 11.87 -14.70
N GLN A 117 -7.35 11.78 -15.96
CA GLN A 117 -6.99 10.51 -16.61
C GLN A 117 -5.82 9.78 -15.93
N TYR A 118 -5.01 10.50 -15.16
CA TYR A 118 -3.82 9.98 -14.47
C TYR A 118 -4.04 9.84 -12.96
N GLY A 119 -5.30 9.98 -12.52
CA GLY A 119 -5.68 9.84 -11.12
C GLY A 119 -6.13 8.42 -10.76
N MET A 120 -6.11 8.13 -9.46
CA MET A 120 -6.48 6.82 -8.90
C MET A 120 -7.92 6.41 -9.24
N LYS A 121 -8.86 7.35 -9.31
CA LYS A 121 -10.26 7.04 -9.69
C LYS A 121 -10.34 6.45 -11.08
N GLN A 122 -9.75 7.12 -12.06
CA GLN A 122 -9.77 6.67 -13.43
C GLN A 122 -9.01 5.34 -13.62
N PHE A 123 -7.91 5.18 -12.89
CA PHE A 123 -7.17 3.91 -12.88
C PHE A 123 -8.08 2.76 -12.40
N VAL A 124 -8.78 2.91 -11.29
CA VAL A 124 -9.68 1.88 -10.76
C VAL A 124 -10.84 1.58 -11.70
N GLU A 125 -11.45 2.60 -12.32
CA GLU A 125 -12.51 2.45 -13.32
C GLU A 125 -12.05 1.62 -14.53
N HIS A 126 -10.87 1.92 -15.08
CA HIS A 126 -10.31 1.19 -16.21
C HIS A 126 -9.95 -0.25 -15.83
N GLN A 127 -9.41 -0.47 -14.63
CA GLN A 127 -9.12 -1.82 -14.15
C GLN A 127 -10.40 -2.63 -13.95
N ARG A 128 -11.46 -2.05 -13.41
CA ARG A 128 -12.78 -2.72 -13.33
C ARG A 128 -13.31 -3.10 -14.70
N ALA A 129 -13.29 -2.16 -15.66
CA ALA A 129 -13.75 -2.41 -17.02
C ALA A 129 -12.96 -3.53 -17.71
N SER A 130 -11.66 -3.58 -17.51
CA SER A 130 -10.79 -4.63 -18.08
C SER A 130 -11.10 -6.03 -17.55
N PHE A 131 -11.65 -6.14 -16.34
CA PHE A 131 -12.00 -7.41 -15.68
C PHE A 131 -13.51 -7.59 -15.46
N GLN A 132 -14.33 -6.93 -16.27
CA GLN A 132 -15.78 -6.98 -16.18
C GLN A 132 -16.33 -8.42 -16.20
N TRP A 133 -15.79 -9.27 -17.07
CA TRP A 133 -16.22 -10.67 -17.16
C TRP A 133 -15.98 -11.43 -15.85
N ASP A 134 -14.84 -11.22 -15.21
CA ASP A 134 -14.52 -11.89 -13.93
C ASP A 134 -15.45 -11.40 -12.80
N GLU A 135 -15.75 -10.10 -12.75
CA GLU A 135 -16.69 -9.52 -11.81
C GLU A 135 -18.12 -10.08 -12.03
N ASP A 136 -18.63 -10.00 -13.25
CA ASP A 136 -20.00 -10.42 -13.58
C ASP A 136 -20.25 -11.91 -13.32
N THR A 137 -19.26 -12.75 -13.62
CA THR A 137 -19.40 -14.21 -13.44
C THR A 137 -19.32 -14.64 -11.95
N ARG A 138 -18.80 -13.79 -11.07
CA ARG A 138 -18.78 -14.03 -9.61
C ARG A 138 -19.97 -13.44 -8.88
N GLN A 139 -20.69 -12.51 -9.50
CA GLN A 139 -21.89 -11.92 -8.91
C GLN A 139 -22.96 -13.02 -8.66
N GLY A 140 -23.61 -12.98 -7.52
CA GLY A 140 -24.57 -13.98 -7.11
C GLY A 140 -23.98 -15.26 -6.50
N ILE A 141 -22.66 -15.48 -6.62
CA ILE A 141 -21.91 -16.55 -5.97
C ILE A 141 -21.19 -16.02 -4.74
N LEU A 142 -20.52 -14.88 -4.88
CA LEU A 142 -19.80 -14.21 -3.80
C LEU A 142 -20.61 -13.03 -3.25
N PRO A 143 -20.39 -12.63 -1.98
CA PRO A 143 -21.08 -11.48 -1.39
C PRO A 143 -20.79 -10.19 -2.16
N ALA A 144 -21.84 -9.50 -2.60
CA ALA A 144 -21.74 -8.30 -3.44
C ALA A 144 -20.85 -7.19 -2.84
N ILE A 145 -20.89 -7.04 -1.50
CA ILE A 145 -20.08 -6.00 -0.81
C ILE A 145 -18.59 -6.17 -1.05
N GLY A 146 -18.10 -7.39 -1.26
CA GLY A 146 -16.68 -7.65 -1.54
C GLY A 146 -16.25 -7.24 -2.97
N ALA A 147 -17.19 -7.04 -3.90
CA ALA A 147 -16.87 -6.49 -5.23
C ALA A 147 -16.62 -4.97 -5.19
N GLU A 148 -17.14 -4.29 -4.16
CA GLU A 148 -17.12 -2.84 -4.10
C GLU A 148 -15.74 -2.29 -3.73
N VAL A 149 -15.42 -1.14 -4.33
CA VAL A 149 -14.20 -0.35 -4.08
C VAL A 149 -14.62 1.08 -3.80
N ASP A 150 -14.14 1.63 -2.70
CA ASP A 150 -14.28 3.04 -2.37
C ASP A 150 -12.93 3.72 -2.62
N VAL A 151 -12.90 4.66 -3.57
CA VAL A 151 -11.68 5.32 -4.02
C VAL A 151 -11.58 6.72 -3.42
N HIS A 152 -10.61 6.91 -2.57
CA HIS A 152 -10.25 8.17 -1.93
C HIS A 152 -9.09 8.83 -2.68
N GLU A 153 -9.43 9.59 -3.72
CA GLU A 153 -8.45 10.34 -4.48
C GLU A 153 -8.14 11.65 -3.80
N PHE A 154 -6.85 11.98 -3.68
CA PHE A 154 -6.38 13.18 -3.00
C PHE A 154 -5.39 13.98 -3.85
N ASP A 155 -5.26 15.27 -3.56
CA ASP A 155 -4.40 16.20 -4.29
C ASP A 155 -2.92 15.88 -4.07
N PHE A 156 -2.25 15.41 -5.13
CA PHE A 156 -0.83 15.02 -5.10
C PHE A 156 0.11 16.19 -4.79
N SER A 157 -0.32 17.43 -5.06
CA SER A 157 0.54 18.61 -5.00
C SER A 157 0.67 19.22 -3.60
N LYS A 158 -0.04 18.67 -2.60
CA LYS A 158 -0.13 19.21 -1.25
C LYS A 158 0.33 18.24 -0.19
N VAL A 159 0.85 18.81 0.90
CA VAL A 159 1.05 18.08 2.15
C VAL A 159 -0.24 18.14 2.95
N HIS A 160 -0.91 17.01 3.15
CA HIS A 160 -2.17 16.96 3.93
C HIS A 160 -2.50 15.57 4.45
N VAL A 161 -3.32 15.52 5.48
CA VAL A 161 -3.83 14.27 6.04
C VAL A 161 -4.83 13.66 5.06
N ILE A 162 -4.55 12.43 4.63
CA ILE A 162 -5.37 11.67 3.67
C ILE A 162 -6.19 10.57 4.35
N TYR A 163 -5.79 10.17 5.56
CA TYR A 163 -6.49 9.19 6.39
C TYR A 163 -6.33 9.54 7.87
N GLU A 164 -7.44 9.53 8.62
CA GLU A 164 -7.40 9.75 10.07
C GLU A 164 -8.55 8.98 10.73
N LYS A 165 -8.25 7.78 11.26
CA LYS A 165 -9.20 6.92 11.97
C LYS A 165 -8.45 6.06 12.99
N ASN A 166 -9.11 5.65 14.07
CA ASN A 166 -8.61 4.71 15.09
C ASN A 166 -7.25 5.13 15.70
N GLY A 167 -6.99 6.44 15.79
CA GLY A 167 -5.71 6.96 16.24
C GLY A 167 -4.57 6.85 15.23
N VAL A 168 -4.84 6.36 14.03
CA VAL A 168 -3.90 6.35 12.91
C VAL A 168 -4.08 7.61 12.08
N LYS A 169 -2.97 8.27 11.76
CA LYS A 169 -2.94 9.40 10.83
C LYS A 169 -1.97 9.09 9.69
N ILE A 170 -2.45 9.21 8.45
CA ILE A 170 -1.59 9.08 7.27
C ILE A 170 -1.62 10.40 6.52
N THR A 171 -0.43 10.93 6.27
CA THR A 171 -0.20 12.17 5.51
C THR A 171 0.41 11.82 4.17
N GLY A 172 -0.18 12.32 3.08
CA GLY A 172 0.40 12.33 1.75
C GLY A 172 1.18 13.61 1.53
N PHE A 173 2.31 13.54 0.86
CA PHE A 173 3.10 14.71 0.49
C PHE A 173 3.80 14.51 -0.87
N PRO A 174 4.08 15.61 -1.62
CA PRO A 174 4.63 15.51 -2.97
C PRO A 174 5.94 14.74 -3.04
N ALA A 175 6.06 13.86 -4.03
CA ALA A 175 7.30 13.22 -4.44
C ALA A 175 7.77 13.82 -5.78
N VAL A 176 9.08 13.80 -6.02
CA VAL A 176 9.70 14.33 -7.26
C VAL A 176 10.18 13.15 -8.08
N HIS A 177 9.42 12.79 -9.08
CA HIS A 177 9.73 11.66 -9.96
C HIS A 177 9.68 12.09 -11.44
N ILE A 178 9.52 11.16 -12.39
CA ILE A 178 9.59 11.42 -13.84
C ILE A 178 8.50 12.40 -14.31
N TYR A 179 7.34 12.38 -13.69
CA TYR A 179 6.19 13.20 -14.03
C TYR A 179 5.40 13.57 -12.77
N ASP A 180 4.64 14.66 -12.81
CA ASP A 180 3.81 15.11 -11.69
C ASP A 180 2.71 14.09 -11.36
N GLY A 181 2.45 13.90 -10.07
CA GLY A 181 1.44 12.96 -9.57
C GLY A 181 1.91 12.07 -8.43
N PRO A 182 3.18 11.61 -8.41
CA PRO A 182 3.70 10.80 -7.31
C PRO A 182 3.68 11.50 -5.96
N VAL A 183 3.48 10.68 -4.93
CA VAL A 183 3.48 11.12 -3.52
C VAL A 183 4.28 10.16 -2.66
N SER A 184 4.74 10.67 -1.53
CA SER A 184 5.26 9.87 -0.42
C SER A 184 4.25 9.82 0.71
N LEU A 185 4.37 8.85 1.61
CA LEU A 185 3.41 8.58 2.68
C LEU A 185 4.10 8.60 4.05
N ARG A 186 3.46 9.26 5.02
CA ARG A 186 3.84 9.25 6.44
C ARG A 186 2.70 8.69 7.27
N LEU A 187 2.91 7.59 7.98
CA LEU A 187 1.97 6.99 8.91
C LEU A 187 2.43 7.25 10.35
N GLU A 188 1.54 7.81 11.15
CA GLU A 188 1.75 8.06 12.57
C GLU A 188 0.68 7.32 13.37
N TRP A 189 1.11 6.59 14.39
CA TRP A 189 0.23 5.87 15.30
C TRP A 189 0.92 5.61 16.63
N ASN A 190 0.24 5.92 17.73
CA ASN A 190 0.71 5.64 19.11
C ASN A 190 2.14 6.12 19.40
N GLY A 191 2.52 7.28 18.89
CA GLY A 191 3.86 7.84 19.02
C GLY A 191 4.92 7.25 18.10
N LEU A 192 4.57 6.22 17.31
CA LEU A 192 5.44 5.64 16.28
C LEU A 192 5.20 6.30 14.92
N CYS A 193 6.26 6.40 14.12
CA CYS A 193 6.22 7.04 12.81
C CYS A 193 6.97 6.22 11.75
N PHE A 194 6.24 5.84 10.70
CA PHE A 194 6.77 5.20 9.50
C PHE A 194 6.63 6.12 8.30
N VAL A 195 7.71 6.29 7.53
CA VAL A 195 7.71 7.06 6.28
C VAL A 195 8.14 6.17 5.12
N TYR A 196 7.38 6.24 4.04
CA TYR A 196 7.65 5.54 2.79
C TYR A 196 7.77 6.54 1.64
N SER A 197 8.89 6.50 0.94
CA SER A 197 9.17 7.47 -0.11
C SER A 197 8.33 7.24 -1.37
N GLY A 198 7.92 5.99 -1.68
CA GLY A 198 7.62 5.63 -3.06
C GLY A 198 8.84 5.94 -3.93
N ASP A 199 8.59 6.33 -5.18
CA ASP A 199 9.65 6.77 -6.09
C ASP A 199 9.81 8.29 -6.04
N THR A 200 11.00 8.76 -5.67
CA THR A 200 11.33 10.19 -5.57
C THR A 200 12.83 10.43 -5.65
N THR A 201 13.24 11.47 -6.34
CA THR A 201 14.57 12.03 -6.13
C THR A 201 14.65 12.69 -4.75
N PRO A 202 15.86 12.96 -4.21
CA PRO A 202 16.00 13.73 -2.98
C PRO A 202 15.26 15.07 -3.08
N SER A 203 14.39 15.36 -2.11
CA SER A 203 13.58 16.58 -2.11
C SER A 203 13.45 17.16 -0.71
N HIS A 204 13.19 18.49 -0.63
CA HIS A 204 12.91 19.14 0.65
C HIS A 204 11.61 18.61 1.30
N PHE A 205 10.61 18.22 0.50
CA PHE A 205 9.40 17.59 1.02
C PHE A 205 9.71 16.33 1.83
N MET A 206 10.64 15.49 1.32
CA MET A 206 11.06 14.29 2.05
C MET A 206 11.80 14.67 3.32
N VAL A 207 12.74 15.61 3.27
CA VAL A 207 13.51 16.05 4.44
C VAL A 207 12.59 16.61 5.53
N GLU A 208 11.59 17.40 5.17
CA GLU A 208 10.65 18.01 6.12
C GLU A 208 9.68 16.99 6.72
N ASN A 209 9.13 16.09 5.89
CA ASN A 209 8.09 15.15 6.32
C ASN A 209 8.64 13.82 6.88
N ALA A 210 9.93 13.52 6.71
CA ALA A 210 10.57 12.35 7.33
C ALA A 210 11.23 12.67 8.69
N GLN A 211 11.15 13.91 9.17
CA GLN A 211 11.71 14.25 10.48
C GLN A 211 11.06 13.44 11.60
N ASN A 212 11.89 12.96 12.53
CA ASN A 212 11.47 12.14 13.68
C ASN A 212 10.74 10.83 13.28
N ALA A 213 10.97 10.32 12.09
CA ALA A 213 10.50 8.99 11.73
C ALA A 213 11.31 7.92 12.50
N ASP A 214 10.62 6.92 13.06
CA ASP A 214 11.28 5.75 13.64
C ASP A 214 11.85 4.84 12.56
N VAL A 215 11.13 4.77 11.42
CA VAL A 215 11.56 4.03 10.23
C VAL A 215 11.30 4.85 8.98
N LEU A 216 12.31 5.03 8.15
CA LEU A 216 12.22 5.57 6.80
C LEU A 216 12.61 4.48 5.81
N VAL A 217 11.69 4.14 4.91
CA VAL A 217 11.99 3.37 3.71
C VAL A 217 12.08 4.34 2.54
N HIS A 218 13.28 4.45 1.98
CA HIS A 218 13.55 5.34 0.84
C HIS A 218 14.05 4.52 -0.35
N GLU A 219 13.59 4.87 -1.55
CA GLU A 219 14.15 4.27 -2.76
C GLU A 219 15.66 4.53 -2.86
N THR A 220 16.34 3.61 -3.48
CA THR A 220 17.76 3.77 -3.81
C THR A 220 18.00 3.27 -5.24
N PHE A 221 18.68 4.08 -6.01
CA PHE A 221 19.05 3.77 -7.39
C PHE A 221 20.55 3.59 -7.47
N ASP A 222 21.00 2.37 -7.80
CA ASP A 222 22.41 2.14 -8.10
C ASP A 222 22.69 2.57 -9.55
N THR A 223 23.50 3.58 -9.70
CA THR A 223 23.94 4.08 -11.02
C THR A 223 25.09 3.27 -11.64
N VAL A 224 25.65 2.31 -10.90
CA VAL A 224 26.69 1.40 -11.40
C VAL A 224 26.01 0.17 -11.99
N GLN A 225 25.83 0.18 -13.31
CA GLN A 225 25.52 -1.00 -14.12
C GLN A 225 26.74 -1.46 -14.89
#